data_bdb7a8f24391d2e870210ab9eb0248e9
#
_entry.id   bdb7a8f24391d2e870210ab9eb0248e9
#
_cell.length_a   1.000
_cell.length_b   1.000
_cell.length_c   1.000
_cell.angle_alpha   90.00
_cell.angle_beta   90.00
_cell.angle_gamma   90.00
#
_symmetry.space_group_name_H-M   'P 1'
#
loop_
_entity.id
_entity.type
_entity.pdbx_description
1 polymer ?
#
loop_
_entity_poly.entity_id
_entity_poly.type
_entity_poly.pdbx_seq_one_letter_code
_entity_poly.pdbx_strand_id
1 'polypeptide(L)'
;MELDINLLKNTAEAIVNKHQLPGMGIGVVSSKETLFIDGFGYSEIETKTKHTKNTIQRIGSITKTMTALAAMRLVEKGKLDMEAKVTDLVPSIKFNSNFSAIKVKHLFTHTSGIGEMPEKKDFSASDIKLWGDTGPFDIPNHYPNGIDVDFEPGTDWHYANHAWGILGEIVARVENDSWHNVIQKMIFDKLGMSNSYPGDDPVEGMSVGYHRDLGQDELDRMELIGDELIYGDPVDEVNIRGLKYDYVGTAAAGSVMATLEDMCTYSKALLNKSNGIISQDVFDSMLEVQYSPDPDLSIKMGLGFQVKSIFGHYAYGHNGGISGGWNTVMLLFPKLDFGLMIHLNLSSGLVEEITDEIVYALLGKPAIDIVKTPINDDQKNKILGVYRQRPGFVARSRPIRSLGRIQIIEKENNLYIQSRRGEWREATKIFKSDYGSNIYVVDDGKINPTLISINGDTLTVDRLASLDKDNRAKTW
;
A
#
# COMPACT_ATOMS: atom_id res chain seq x y z
N MET A 1 -24.04 -2.34 -13.64
CA MET A 1 -23.45 -3.68 -13.71
C MET A 1 -24.34 -4.62 -12.93
N GLU A 2 -24.77 -5.73 -13.50
CA GLU A 2 -25.50 -6.76 -12.77
C GLU A 2 -24.49 -7.70 -12.13
N LEU A 3 -24.47 -7.70 -10.78
CA LEU A 3 -23.52 -8.54 -10.02
C LEU A 3 -24.09 -9.96 -9.89
N ASP A 4 -23.30 -10.94 -10.28
CA ASP A 4 -23.59 -12.33 -9.90
C ASP A 4 -23.10 -12.58 -8.47
N ILE A 5 -24.03 -12.35 -7.51
CA ILE A 5 -23.74 -12.51 -6.07
C ILE A 5 -23.37 -13.97 -5.74
N ASN A 6 -23.97 -14.94 -6.41
CA ASN A 6 -23.68 -16.35 -6.16
C ASN A 6 -22.26 -16.70 -6.64
N LEU A 7 -21.87 -16.21 -7.82
CA LEU A 7 -20.50 -16.38 -8.31
C LEU A 7 -19.50 -15.74 -7.33
N LEU A 8 -19.78 -14.51 -6.86
CA LEU A 8 -18.92 -13.81 -5.92
C LEU A 8 -18.76 -14.56 -4.59
N LYS A 9 -19.85 -15.09 -4.02
CA LYS A 9 -19.83 -15.90 -2.80
C LYS A 9 -19.01 -17.17 -2.99
N ASN A 10 -19.28 -17.93 -4.06
CA ASN A 10 -18.57 -19.16 -4.36
C ASN A 10 -17.06 -18.89 -4.58
N THR A 11 -16.73 -17.80 -5.27
CA THR A 11 -15.34 -17.37 -5.46
C THR A 11 -14.69 -17.03 -4.12
N ALA A 12 -15.36 -16.29 -3.26
CA ALA A 12 -14.85 -15.93 -1.94
C ALA A 12 -14.59 -17.14 -1.06
N GLU A 13 -15.51 -18.10 -1.03
CA GLU A 13 -15.34 -19.37 -0.30
C GLU A 13 -14.19 -20.20 -0.89
N ALA A 14 -14.07 -20.26 -2.21
CA ALA A 14 -12.97 -20.95 -2.89
C ALA A 14 -11.61 -20.30 -2.57
N ILE A 15 -11.53 -18.97 -2.54
CA ILE A 15 -10.32 -18.21 -2.16
C ILE A 15 -9.92 -18.51 -0.71
N VAL A 16 -10.86 -18.46 0.24
CA VAL A 16 -10.59 -18.77 1.65
C VAL A 16 -10.02 -20.17 1.79
N ASN A 17 -10.61 -21.15 1.12
CA ASN A 17 -10.16 -22.54 1.15
C ASN A 17 -8.82 -22.74 0.43
N LYS A 18 -8.67 -22.20 -0.80
CA LYS A 18 -7.44 -22.33 -1.61
C LYS A 18 -6.24 -21.76 -0.89
N HIS A 19 -6.40 -20.56 -0.33
CA HIS A 19 -5.33 -19.84 0.32
C HIS A 19 -5.30 -20.08 1.84
N GLN A 20 -6.13 -20.96 2.39
CA GLN A 20 -6.21 -21.25 3.82
C GLN A 20 -6.22 -19.95 4.65
N LEU A 21 -7.11 -19.03 4.30
CA LEU A 21 -7.22 -17.74 4.99
C LEU A 21 -7.91 -17.93 6.35
N PRO A 22 -7.43 -17.32 7.44
CA PRO A 22 -8.15 -17.26 8.70
C PRO A 22 -9.54 -16.68 8.53
N GLY A 23 -9.60 -15.46 7.95
CA GLY A 23 -10.84 -14.77 7.66
C GLY A 23 -10.67 -13.73 6.55
N MET A 24 -11.79 -13.47 5.89
CA MET A 24 -11.88 -12.48 4.82
C MET A 24 -13.25 -11.78 4.89
N GLY A 25 -13.26 -10.46 4.71
CA GLY A 25 -14.47 -9.69 4.46
C GLY A 25 -14.44 -9.11 3.06
N ILE A 26 -15.57 -9.13 2.34
CA ILE A 26 -15.73 -8.52 1.03
C ILE A 26 -16.93 -7.58 1.06
N GLY A 27 -16.72 -6.34 0.62
CA GLY A 27 -17.74 -5.35 0.38
C GLY A 27 -17.71 -4.85 -1.06
N VAL A 28 -18.86 -4.83 -1.73
CA VAL A 28 -19.03 -4.24 -3.05
C VAL A 28 -20.12 -3.18 -2.97
N VAL A 29 -19.82 -2.00 -3.45
CA VAL A 29 -20.71 -0.84 -3.38
C VAL A 29 -20.88 -0.19 -4.75
N SER A 30 -22.01 0.47 -4.95
CA SER A 30 -22.15 1.55 -5.95
C SER A 30 -22.10 2.90 -5.24
N SER A 31 -22.16 4.00 -5.97
CA SER A 31 -22.31 5.34 -5.38
C SER A 31 -23.59 5.48 -4.55
N LYS A 32 -24.59 4.63 -4.75
CA LYS A 32 -25.92 4.72 -4.12
C LYS A 32 -26.09 3.75 -2.96
N GLU A 33 -25.63 2.51 -3.11
CA GLU A 33 -25.96 1.43 -2.19
C GLU A 33 -24.81 0.43 -2.02
N THR A 34 -24.92 -0.38 -0.98
CA THR A 34 -24.06 -1.55 -0.80
C THR A 34 -24.70 -2.71 -1.57
N LEU A 35 -24.00 -3.17 -2.61
CA LEU A 35 -24.46 -4.23 -3.52
C LEU A 35 -24.23 -5.62 -2.92
N PHE A 36 -23.13 -5.77 -2.20
CA PHE A 36 -22.77 -7.00 -1.50
C PHE A 36 -21.89 -6.67 -0.29
N ILE A 37 -22.09 -7.36 0.81
CA ILE A 37 -21.23 -7.31 1.98
C ILE A 37 -21.35 -8.62 2.75
N ASP A 38 -20.24 -9.32 2.96
CA ASP A 38 -20.22 -10.56 3.74
C ASP A 38 -18.83 -10.83 4.31
N GLY A 39 -18.78 -11.71 5.34
CA GLY A 39 -17.57 -12.21 5.95
C GLY A 39 -17.46 -13.72 5.82
N PHE A 40 -16.24 -14.21 5.62
CA PHE A 40 -15.90 -15.61 5.41
C PHE A 40 -14.81 -16.03 6.39
N GLY A 41 -14.84 -17.29 6.85
CA GLY A 41 -13.88 -17.79 7.83
C GLY A 41 -14.07 -17.20 9.23
N TYR A 42 -12.98 -16.91 9.91
CA TYR A 42 -12.95 -16.51 11.32
C TYR A 42 -12.20 -15.20 11.53
N SER A 43 -12.74 -14.32 12.37
CA SER A 43 -12.02 -13.15 12.90
C SER A 43 -11.01 -13.57 13.97
N GLU A 44 -11.25 -14.70 14.62
CA GLU A 44 -10.37 -15.36 15.58
C GLU A 44 -10.54 -16.88 15.47
N ILE A 45 -9.45 -17.58 15.12
CA ILE A 45 -9.47 -19.03 14.88
C ILE A 45 -9.64 -19.78 16.19
N GLU A 46 -8.95 -19.36 17.24
CA GLU A 46 -8.85 -20.01 18.53
C GLU A 46 -10.22 -20.14 19.20
N THR A 47 -11.04 -19.10 19.11
CA THR A 47 -12.41 -19.07 19.66
C THR A 47 -13.48 -19.45 18.62
N LYS A 48 -13.09 -19.65 17.36
CA LYS A 48 -13.99 -19.87 16.22
C LYS A 48 -15.00 -18.72 16.01
N THR A 49 -14.61 -17.51 16.40
CA THR A 49 -15.42 -16.31 16.18
C THR A 49 -15.46 -15.98 14.69
N LYS A 50 -16.67 -15.92 14.12
CA LYS A 50 -16.86 -15.72 12.68
C LYS A 50 -16.42 -14.33 12.24
N HIS A 51 -15.77 -14.23 11.08
CA HIS A 51 -15.58 -12.96 10.39
C HIS A 51 -16.92 -12.48 9.80
N THR A 52 -17.27 -11.24 10.05
CA THR A 52 -18.55 -10.65 9.61
C THR A 52 -18.32 -9.24 9.07
N LYS A 53 -19.36 -8.63 8.51
CA LYS A 53 -19.32 -7.21 8.10
C LYS A 53 -19.01 -6.24 9.25
N ASN A 54 -19.31 -6.65 10.49
CA ASN A 54 -19.10 -5.87 11.71
C ASN A 54 -17.77 -6.16 12.41
N THR A 55 -16.97 -7.09 11.88
CA THR A 55 -15.64 -7.35 12.40
C THR A 55 -14.76 -6.12 12.22
N ILE A 56 -14.23 -5.60 13.31
CA ILE A 56 -13.33 -4.46 13.29
C ILE A 56 -11.94 -4.95 12.89
N GLN A 57 -11.30 -4.22 11.98
CA GLN A 57 -9.98 -4.55 11.49
C GLN A 57 -9.15 -3.29 11.29
N ARG A 58 -7.83 -3.41 11.43
CA ARG A 58 -6.90 -2.35 11.06
C ARG A 58 -6.87 -2.21 9.54
N ILE A 59 -7.13 -0.99 9.05
CA ILE A 59 -7.16 -0.74 7.60
C ILE A 59 -5.81 -0.29 7.03
N GLY A 60 -4.81 -0.16 7.88
CA GLY A 60 -3.45 0.19 7.46
C GLY A 60 -3.41 1.46 6.62
N SER A 61 -2.64 1.43 5.56
CA SER A 61 -2.37 2.61 4.73
C SER A 61 -3.57 3.21 4.00
N ILE A 62 -4.75 2.59 4.02
CA ILE A 62 -5.99 3.26 3.59
C ILE A 62 -6.25 4.52 4.45
N THR A 63 -5.77 4.55 5.70
CA THR A 63 -5.74 5.72 6.58
C THR A 63 -5.19 6.97 5.88
N LYS A 64 -4.21 6.82 4.99
CA LYS A 64 -3.61 7.94 4.26
C LYS A 64 -4.63 8.71 3.42
N THR A 65 -5.61 8.02 2.85
CA THR A 65 -6.66 8.68 2.07
C THR A 65 -7.53 9.58 2.94
N MET A 66 -7.77 9.20 4.20
CA MET A 66 -8.52 10.00 5.17
C MET A 66 -7.70 11.22 5.63
N THR A 67 -6.41 11.02 5.91
CA THR A 67 -5.48 12.11 6.23
C THR A 67 -5.37 13.10 5.07
N ALA A 68 -5.32 12.59 3.83
CA ALA A 68 -5.27 13.42 2.62
C ALA A 68 -6.55 14.27 2.48
N LEU A 69 -7.73 13.68 2.66
CA LEU A 69 -8.99 14.44 2.63
C LEU A 69 -9.05 15.52 3.70
N ALA A 70 -8.60 15.22 4.92
CA ALA A 70 -8.55 16.21 5.99
C ALA A 70 -7.59 17.37 5.64
N ALA A 71 -6.39 17.07 5.15
CA ALA A 71 -5.43 18.09 4.73
C ALA A 71 -5.94 18.90 3.52
N MET A 72 -6.52 18.26 2.52
CA MET A 72 -7.08 18.96 1.36
C MET A 72 -8.29 19.84 1.71
N ARG A 73 -9.06 19.47 2.73
CA ARG A 73 -10.08 20.37 3.29
C ARG A 73 -9.48 21.64 3.88
N LEU A 74 -8.28 21.54 4.48
CA LEU A 74 -7.57 22.73 4.99
C LEU A 74 -7.02 23.58 3.83
N VAL A 75 -6.56 22.93 2.77
CA VAL A 75 -6.13 23.64 1.55
C VAL A 75 -7.31 24.39 0.93
N GLU A 76 -8.45 23.75 0.75
CA GLU A 76 -9.68 24.36 0.21
C GLU A 76 -10.12 25.57 1.03
N LYS A 77 -9.96 25.51 2.35
CA LYS A 77 -10.28 26.63 3.25
C LYS A 77 -9.22 27.73 3.32
N GLY A 78 -8.12 27.59 2.57
CA GLY A 78 -7.00 28.52 2.61
C GLY A 78 -6.20 28.51 3.91
N LYS A 79 -6.37 27.46 4.75
CA LYS A 79 -5.65 27.29 6.02
C LYS A 79 -4.30 26.59 5.84
N LEU A 80 -4.11 25.82 4.76
CA LEU A 80 -2.90 25.10 4.42
C LEU A 80 -2.51 25.40 2.98
N ASP A 81 -1.24 25.71 2.74
CA ASP A 81 -0.68 25.87 1.39
C ASP A 81 0.15 24.64 1.03
N MET A 82 -0.16 24.02 -0.12
CA MET A 82 0.58 22.88 -0.66
C MET A 82 2.05 23.22 -0.99
N GLU A 83 2.35 24.48 -1.28
CA GLU A 83 3.69 24.98 -1.58
C GLU A 83 4.47 25.43 -0.32
N ALA A 84 3.83 25.45 0.85
CA ALA A 84 4.48 25.78 2.11
C ALA A 84 5.59 24.77 2.42
N LYS A 85 6.70 25.27 2.99
CA LYS A 85 7.79 24.43 3.47
C LYS A 85 7.35 23.71 4.76
N VAL A 86 7.66 22.42 4.83
CA VAL A 86 7.35 21.60 6.01
C VAL A 86 7.99 22.19 7.28
N THR A 87 9.22 22.71 7.18
CA THR A 87 9.95 23.31 8.32
C THR A 87 9.30 24.59 8.84
N ASP A 88 8.54 25.32 8.01
CA ASP A 88 7.83 26.53 8.45
C ASP A 88 6.59 26.16 9.28
N LEU A 89 5.95 25.02 8.96
CA LEU A 89 4.76 24.53 9.63
C LEU A 89 5.08 23.69 10.88
N VAL A 90 6.20 22.96 10.85
CA VAL A 90 6.69 22.13 11.95
C VAL A 90 8.16 22.47 12.23
N PRO A 91 8.43 23.58 12.95
CA PRO A 91 9.80 24.08 13.17
C PRO A 91 10.72 23.14 13.95
N SER A 92 10.16 22.14 14.65
CA SER A 92 10.93 21.12 15.35
C SER A 92 11.62 20.11 14.43
N ILE A 93 11.21 20.05 13.15
CA ILE A 93 11.81 19.15 12.18
C ILE A 93 13.13 19.73 11.66
N LYS A 94 14.15 18.88 11.60
CA LYS A 94 15.41 19.16 10.95
C LYS A 94 15.66 18.13 9.85
N PHE A 95 15.91 18.58 8.63
CA PHE A 95 16.34 17.73 7.53
C PHE A 95 17.86 17.85 7.33
N ASN A 96 18.52 16.68 7.23
CA ASN A 96 19.96 16.59 6.95
C ASN A 96 20.13 16.47 5.43
N SER A 97 20.06 17.61 4.75
CA SER A 97 20.09 17.63 3.29
C SER A 97 20.56 18.97 2.74
N ASN A 98 21.24 18.93 1.59
CA ASN A 98 21.54 20.12 0.76
C ASN A 98 20.54 20.30 -0.39
N PHE A 99 19.48 19.48 -0.44
CA PHE A 99 18.42 19.57 -1.45
C PHE A 99 17.49 20.75 -1.15
N SER A 100 16.60 21.02 -2.10
CA SER A 100 15.53 22.01 -1.94
C SER A 100 14.63 21.67 -0.76
N ALA A 101 13.93 22.68 -0.23
CA ALA A 101 13.02 22.48 0.90
C ALA A 101 11.88 21.52 0.54
N ILE A 102 11.60 20.58 1.44
CA ILE A 102 10.44 19.70 1.33
C ILE A 102 9.18 20.53 1.52
N LYS A 103 8.25 20.45 0.57
CA LYS A 103 6.96 21.12 0.61
C LYS A 103 5.85 20.14 1.00
N VAL A 104 4.72 20.67 1.47
CA VAL A 104 3.56 19.88 1.88
C VAL A 104 3.13 18.89 0.78
N LYS A 105 3.08 19.31 -0.49
CA LYS A 105 2.71 18.44 -1.62
C LYS A 105 3.58 17.18 -1.76
N HIS A 106 4.86 17.25 -1.41
CA HIS A 106 5.77 16.12 -1.50
C HIS A 106 5.44 15.02 -0.48
N LEU A 107 4.78 15.37 0.63
CA LEU A 107 4.34 14.39 1.63
C LEU A 107 3.19 13.52 1.11
N PHE A 108 2.23 14.12 0.38
CA PHE A 108 1.08 13.40 -0.19
C PHE A 108 1.46 12.34 -1.22
N THR A 109 2.55 12.56 -1.93
CA THR A 109 2.93 11.82 -3.13
C THR A 109 4.09 10.86 -2.92
N HIS A 110 4.64 10.78 -1.69
CA HIS A 110 5.84 10.01 -1.40
C HIS A 110 7.08 10.47 -2.19
N THR A 111 7.13 11.75 -2.57
CA THR A 111 8.24 12.35 -3.33
C THR A 111 9.10 13.28 -2.48
N SER A 112 8.99 13.19 -1.17
CA SER A 112 9.74 14.05 -0.25
C SER A 112 11.22 13.70 -0.12
N GLY A 113 11.64 12.51 -0.54
CA GLY A 113 12.98 11.98 -0.28
C GLY A 113 13.17 11.43 1.13
N ILE A 114 12.16 11.51 2.01
CA ILE A 114 12.21 10.92 3.34
C ILE A 114 12.09 9.40 3.22
N GLY A 115 13.04 8.66 3.83
CA GLY A 115 12.99 7.21 3.91
C GLY A 115 11.91 6.68 4.85
N GLU A 116 11.63 5.39 4.78
CA GLU A 116 10.59 4.76 5.59
C GLU A 116 11.00 4.62 7.06
N MET A 117 12.28 4.46 7.35
CA MET A 117 12.82 4.28 8.72
C MET A 117 14.22 4.89 8.80
N PRO A 118 14.64 5.44 9.95
CA PRO A 118 16.02 5.83 10.16
C PRO A 118 16.95 4.62 10.07
N GLU A 119 18.20 4.81 9.65
CA GLU A 119 19.21 3.77 9.84
C GLU A 119 19.35 3.46 11.32
N LYS A 120 18.96 2.27 11.74
CA LYS A 120 19.06 1.95 13.14
C LYS A 120 19.50 0.55 13.44
N LYS A 121 20.55 0.54 14.29
CA LYS A 121 21.01 -0.62 15.02
C LYS A 121 20.26 -0.83 16.36
N ASP A 122 19.38 0.07 16.77
CA ASP A 122 18.90 0.17 18.14
C ASP A 122 17.40 0.49 18.30
N PHE A 123 16.53 -0.07 17.45
CA PHE A 123 15.09 -0.10 17.74
C PHE A 123 14.82 -1.17 18.80
N SER A 124 14.51 -0.75 20.02
CA SER A 124 13.98 -1.66 21.04
C SER A 124 12.45 -1.72 20.96
N ALA A 125 11.85 -2.80 21.47
CA ALA A 125 10.40 -2.91 21.58
C ALA A 125 9.74 -1.79 22.39
N SER A 126 10.49 -1.18 23.32
CA SER A 126 10.08 0.00 24.06
C SER A 126 10.00 1.25 23.19
N ASP A 127 10.83 1.34 22.13
CA ASP A 127 10.79 2.46 21.19
C ASP A 127 9.57 2.35 20.27
N ILE A 128 9.14 1.15 19.91
CA ILE A 128 7.91 0.89 19.16
C ILE A 128 6.68 1.35 19.96
N LYS A 129 6.69 1.18 21.27
CA LYS A 129 5.63 1.62 22.17
C LYS A 129 5.51 3.15 22.26
N LEU A 130 6.63 3.87 22.09
CA LEU A 130 6.66 5.34 21.99
C LEU A 130 6.03 5.87 20.70
N TRP A 131 5.91 5.04 19.68
CA TRP A 131 5.30 5.38 18.39
C TRP A 131 3.77 5.31 18.42
N GLY A 132 3.20 4.58 19.35
CA GLY A 132 1.76 4.36 19.50
C GLY A 132 1.10 5.24 20.55
N ASP A 133 1.86 6.00 21.33
CA ASP A 133 1.25 6.85 22.32
C ASP A 133 0.56 8.05 21.64
N THR A 134 -0.67 8.32 22.04
CA THR A 134 -1.67 9.20 21.43
C THR A 134 -1.29 10.70 21.38
N GLY A 135 -0.02 10.99 21.52
CA GLY A 135 0.55 12.33 21.36
C GLY A 135 0.84 12.68 19.91
N PRO A 136 1.13 13.93 19.62
CA PRO A 136 1.67 14.33 18.34
C PRO A 136 2.94 13.52 18.04
N PHE A 137 3.14 13.16 16.77
CA PHE A 137 4.33 12.44 16.34
C PHE A 137 5.59 13.15 16.83
N ASP A 138 6.26 12.56 17.83
CA ASP A 138 7.40 13.19 18.51
C ASP A 138 8.68 13.08 17.66
N ILE A 139 8.73 13.92 16.64
CA ILE A 139 9.79 13.94 15.64
C ILE A 139 11.17 14.14 16.27
N PRO A 140 11.39 15.07 17.24
CA PRO A 140 12.68 15.22 17.88
C PRO A 140 13.20 13.99 18.60
N ASN A 141 12.33 13.22 19.24
CA ASN A 141 12.73 11.99 19.91
C ASN A 141 13.00 10.84 18.91
N HIS A 142 12.23 10.80 17.82
CA HIS A 142 12.44 9.80 16.75
C HIS A 142 13.68 10.10 15.90
N TYR A 143 13.97 11.38 15.69
CA TYR A 143 15.07 11.84 14.84
C TYR A 143 15.94 12.86 15.57
N PRO A 144 16.63 12.49 16.67
CA PRO A 144 17.43 13.41 17.46
C PRO A 144 18.54 14.09 16.66
N ASN A 145 19.01 13.43 15.60
CA ASN A 145 20.05 13.92 14.69
C ASN A 145 19.49 14.54 13.39
N GLY A 146 18.16 14.65 13.27
CA GLY A 146 17.48 15.09 12.03
C GLY A 146 17.14 13.93 11.10
N ILE A 147 16.38 14.22 10.07
CA ILE A 147 15.87 13.27 9.08
C ILE A 147 16.73 13.35 7.83
N ASP A 148 17.27 12.22 7.37
CA ASP A 148 18.00 12.14 6.11
C ASP A 148 17.04 12.18 4.93
N VAL A 149 17.47 12.82 3.84
CA VAL A 149 16.71 12.96 2.60
C VAL A 149 17.52 12.34 1.48
N ASP A 150 16.98 11.36 0.80
CA ASP A 150 17.70 10.50 -0.14
C ASP A 150 17.82 11.11 -1.55
N PHE A 151 16.91 12.03 -1.93
CA PHE A 151 16.89 12.67 -3.26
C PHE A 151 16.23 14.04 -3.22
N GLU A 152 16.41 14.81 -4.29
CA GLU A 152 15.77 16.13 -4.47
C GLU A 152 14.24 15.98 -4.42
N PRO A 153 13.53 16.66 -3.50
CA PRO A 153 12.08 16.54 -3.36
C PRO A 153 11.33 16.81 -4.67
N GLY A 154 10.45 15.88 -5.02
CA GLY A 154 9.67 15.92 -6.26
C GLY A 154 10.30 15.20 -7.45
N THR A 155 11.54 14.71 -7.36
CA THR A 155 12.24 14.10 -8.52
C THR A 155 12.19 12.58 -8.57
N ASP A 156 11.92 11.92 -7.43
CA ASP A 156 11.85 10.48 -7.31
C ASP A 156 10.77 10.08 -6.30
N TRP A 157 10.58 8.79 -6.11
CA TRP A 157 9.53 8.24 -5.27
C TRP A 157 10.09 7.24 -4.26
N HIS A 158 9.69 7.41 -3.01
CA HIS A 158 10.01 6.50 -1.93
C HIS A 158 8.85 6.44 -0.94
N TYR A 159 8.22 5.28 -0.81
CA TYR A 159 7.12 5.12 0.14
C TYR A 159 7.58 5.43 1.56
N ALA A 160 6.98 6.43 2.18
CA ALA A 160 7.42 6.96 3.48
C ALA A 160 6.23 7.15 4.43
N ASN A 161 6.07 6.24 5.41
CA ASN A 161 5.07 6.40 6.46
C ASN A 161 5.37 7.63 7.34
N HIS A 162 6.65 7.94 7.57
CA HIS A 162 7.06 9.11 8.34
C HIS A 162 6.65 10.43 7.68
N ALA A 163 6.69 10.53 6.36
CA ALA A 163 6.16 11.69 5.65
C ALA A 163 4.67 11.91 5.94
N TRP A 164 3.89 10.84 6.04
CA TRP A 164 2.49 10.90 6.43
C TRP A 164 2.27 11.21 7.91
N GLY A 165 3.16 10.75 8.79
CA GLY A 165 3.19 11.18 10.19
C GLY A 165 3.37 12.70 10.30
N ILE A 166 4.30 13.26 9.51
CA ILE A 166 4.53 14.71 9.43
C ILE A 166 3.31 15.45 8.87
N LEU A 167 2.65 14.90 7.84
CA LEU A 167 1.41 15.49 7.31
C LEU A 167 0.30 15.49 8.36
N GLY A 168 0.17 14.41 9.14
CA GLY A 168 -0.77 14.33 10.26
C GLY A 168 -0.48 15.38 11.34
N GLU A 169 0.78 15.61 11.68
CA GLU A 169 1.21 16.66 12.60
C GLU A 169 0.86 18.06 12.05
N ILE A 170 1.07 18.30 10.75
CA ILE A 170 0.67 19.56 10.11
C ILE A 170 -0.86 19.76 10.23
N VAL A 171 -1.65 18.74 9.94
CA VAL A 171 -3.12 18.79 10.06
C VAL A 171 -3.53 19.12 11.49
N ALA A 172 -2.93 18.45 12.47
CA ALA A 172 -3.19 18.67 13.91
C ALA A 172 -2.88 20.11 14.33
N ARG A 173 -1.73 20.64 13.93
CA ARG A 173 -1.31 22.02 14.24
C ARG A 173 -2.22 23.07 13.61
N VAL A 174 -2.59 22.89 12.34
CA VAL A 174 -3.45 23.84 11.63
C VAL A 174 -4.85 23.88 12.23
N GLU A 175 -5.39 22.74 12.68
CA GLU A 175 -6.71 22.68 13.35
C GLU A 175 -6.62 22.94 14.86
N ASN A 176 -5.40 23.02 15.43
CA ASN A 176 -5.17 23.13 16.87
C ASN A 176 -5.92 22.04 17.67
N ASP A 177 -5.89 20.81 17.15
CA ASP A 177 -6.54 19.64 17.73
C ASP A 177 -5.70 18.40 17.39
N SER A 178 -5.92 17.27 18.08
CA SER A 178 -5.24 16.04 17.74
C SER A 178 -5.66 15.54 16.35
N TRP A 179 -4.75 14.88 15.64
CA TRP A 179 -5.09 14.24 14.36
C TRP A 179 -6.28 13.28 14.51
N HIS A 180 -6.33 12.54 15.61
CA HIS A 180 -7.45 11.61 15.93
C HIS A 180 -8.79 12.34 15.96
N ASN A 181 -8.87 13.43 16.68
CA ASN A 181 -10.08 14.26 16.77
C ASN A 181 -10.45 14.88 15.42
N VAL A 182 -9.45 15.28 14.63
CA VAL A 182 -9.68 15.83 13.29
C VAL A 182 -10.30 14.77 12.38
N ILE A 183 -9.75 13.54 12.35
CA ILE A 183 -10.31 12.44 11.55
C ILE A 183 -11.70 12.05 12.05
N GLN A 184 -11.87 11.93 13.37
CA GLN A 184 -13.19 11.65 13.95
C GLN A 184 -14.25 12.64 13.44
N LYS A 185 -13.99 13.93 13.60
CA LYS A 185 -14.97 15.00 13.26
C LYS A 185 -15.15 15.18 11.75
N MET A 186 -14.04 15.16 10.98
CA MET A 186 -14.08 15.49 9.56
C MET A 186 -14.53 14.32 8.68
N ILE A 187 -14.30 13.11 9.11
CA ILE A 187 -14.58 11.90 8.32
C ILE A 187 -15.67 11.05 8.99
N PHE A 188 -15.40 10.52 10.18
CA PHE A 188 -16.28 9.49 10.75
C PHE A 188 -17.65 10.05 11.14
N ASP A 189 -17.69 11.13 11.92
CA ASP A 189 -18.96 11.75 12.33
C ASP A 189 -19.76 12.26 11.12
N LYS A 190 -19.04 12.83 10.13
CA LYS A 190 -19.69 13.38 8.94
C LYS A 190 -20.30 12.30 8.04
N LEU A 191 -19.68 11.12 7.97
CA LEU A 191 -20.16 10.00 7.14
C LEU A 191 -21.01 9.00 7.93
N GLY A 192 -21.11 9.14 9.26
CA GLY A 192 -21.83 8.21 10.12
C GLY A 192 -21.08 6.87 10.31
N MET A 193 -19.76 6.88 10.27
CA MET A 193 -18.88 5.71 10.48
C MET A 193 -18.72 5.45 11.99
N SER A 194 -19.76 4.92 12.61
CA SER A 194 -19.86 4.81 14.08
C SER A 194 -19.02 3.67 14.68
N ASN A 195 -18.51 2.76 13.85
CA ASN A 195 -17.67 1.63 14.26
C ASN A 195 -16.25 1.76 13.66
N SER A 196 -15.78 3.00 13.55
CA SER A 196 -14.44 3.34 13.09
C SER A 196 -13.71 4.13 14.16
N TYR A 197 -12.42 3.86 14.30
CA TYR A 197 -11.57 4.40 15.37
C TYR A 197 -10.29 4.97 14.75
N PRO A 198 -9.95 6.23 15.02
CA PRO A 198 -8.77 6.87 14.41
C PRO A 198 -7.44 6.45 15.05
N GLY A 199 -7.49 5.87 16.26
CA GLY A 199 -6.34 5.32 16.97
C GLY A 199 -6.14 3.84 16.72
N ASP A 200 -5.10 3.26 17.30
CA ASP A 200 -4.77 1.85 17.20
C ASP A 200 -4.73 1.13 18.56
N ASP A 201 -5.40 1.69 19.59
CA ASP A 201 -5.67 0.95 20.81
C ASP A 201 -6.67 -0.19 20.51
N PRO A 202 -6.40 -1.43 20.98
CA PRO A 202 -7.29 -2.55 20.74
C PRO A 202 -8.71 -2.27 21.23
N VAL A 203 -9.70 -2.60 20.40
CA VAL A 203 -11.12 -2.42 20.70
C VAL A 203 -11.84 -3.77 20.73
N GLU A 204 -12.93 -3.84 21.48
CA GLU A 204 -13.78 -5.04 21.53
C GLU A 204 -14.34 -5.36 20.14
N GLY A 205 -14.34 -6.65 19.75
CA GLY A 205 -14.81 -7.11 18.44
C GLY A 205 -13.76 -6.97 17.31
N MET A 206 -12.55 -6.58 17.62
CA MET A 206 -11.44 -6.56 16.68
C MET A 206 -10.98 -7.97 16.30
N SER A 207 -10.67 -8.21 15.04
CA SER A 207 -10.07 -9.47 14.58
C SER A 207 -8.65 -9.64 15.11
N VAL A 208 -8.27 -10.89 15.35
CA VAL A 208 -6.87 -11.27 15.55
C VAL A 208 -6.16 -11.21 14.20
N GLY A 209 -4.95 -10.65 14.19
CA GLY A 209 -4.08 -10.65 13.01
C GLY A 209 -3.23 -11.90 12.99
N TYR A 210 -3.08 -12.51 11.82
CA TYR A 210 -2.32 -13.73 11.64
C TYR A 210 -1.21 -13.54 10.62
N HIS A 211 -0.17 -14.33 10.76
CA HIS A 211 0.92 -14.45 9.79
C HIS A 211 1.12 -15.91 9.43
N ARG A 212 1.49 -16.20 8.17
CA ARG A 212 1.88 -17.56 7.81
C ARG A 212 3.19 -17.91 8.47
N ASP A 213 3.34 -19.18 8.85
CA ASP A 213 4.63 -19.66 9.31
C ASP A 213 5.64 -19.53 8.17
N LEU A 214 6.59 -18.65 8.40
CA LEU A 214 7.61 -18.31 7.42
C LEU A 214 8.73 -19.34 7.58
N GLY A 215 9.27 -19.82 6.46
CA GLY A 215 10.47 -20.65 6.50
C GLY A 215 11.62 -19.89 7.19
N GLN A 216 12.64 -20.66 7.67
CA GLN A 216 13.78 -20.09 8.40
C GLN A 216 14.44 -18.91 7.70
N ASP A 217 14.53 -18.93 6.37
CA ASP A 217 15.07 -17.82 5.56
C ASP A 217 14.29 -16.50 5.70
N GLU A 218 13.03 -16.58 6.09
CA GLU A 218 12.18 -15.40 6.26
C GLU A 218 12.20 -14.93 7.71
N LEU A 219 12.31 -15.87 8.65
CA LEU A 219 12.58 -15.59 10.06
C LEU A 219 13.95 -14.93 10.23
N ASP A 220 15.00 -15.43 9.56
CA ASP A 220 16.34 -14.83 9.59
C ASP A 220 16.36 -13.40 9.02
N ARG A 221 15.46 -13.09 8.08
CA ARG A 221 15.29 -11.72 7.57
C ARG A 221 14.59 -10.81 8.56
N MET A 222 13.70 -11.35 9.38
CA MET A 222 12.98 -10.60 10.40
C MET A 222 13.87 -10.34 11.62
N GLU A 223 14.71 -11.27 11.98
CA GLU A 223 15.78 -11.06 13.00
C GLU A 223 16.70 -9.89 12.63
N LEU A 224 17.05 -9.74 11.34
CA LEU A 224 17.84 -8.60 10.84
C LEU A 224 17.11 -7.24 10.95
N ILE A 225 15.83 -7.24 11.21
CA ILE A 225 14.99 -6.03 11.33
C ILE A 225 14.60 -5.76 12.79
N GLY A 226 14.89 -6.68 13.71
CA GLY A 226 14.51 -6.57 15.13
C GLY A 226 13.04 -6.95 15.41
N ASP A 227 12.43 -7.75 14.53
CA ASP A 227 11.03 -8.14 14.60
C ASP A 227 10.76 -9.38 15.50
N GLU A 228 11.72 -9.78 16.34
CA GLU A 228 11.58 -10.94 17.27
C GLU A 228 10.34 -10.92 18.18
N LEU A 229 9.61 -9.82 18.19
CA LEU A 229 8.56 -9.57 19.19
C LEU A 229 7.13 -9.80 18.68
N ILE A 230 6.98 -10.11 17.40
CA ILE A 230 5.68 -10.06 16.72
C ILE A 230 4.94 -11.40 16.75
N TYR A 231 5.64 -12.52 17.03
CA TYR A 231 5.03 -13.83 16.93
C TYR A 231 4.38 -14.33 18.22
N GLY A 232 3.11 -14.70 18.09
CA GLY A 232 2.41 -15.53 19.07
C GLY A 232 2.69 -17.03 18.86
N ASP A 233 2.01 -17.87 19.62
CA ASP A 233 2.12 -19.33 19.49
C ASP A 233 1.57 -19.82 18.15
N PRO A 234 2.09 -20.95 17.59
CA PRO A 234 1.54 -21.55 16.39
C PRO A 234 0.07 -21.95 16.58
N VAL A 235 -0.75 -21.76 15.58
CA VAL A 235 -2.10 -22.34 15.52
C VAL A 235 -1.98 -23.67 14.81
N ASP A 236 -2.17 -24.76 15.54
CA ASP A 236 -1.77 -26.14 15.18
C ASP A 236 -2.34 -26.70 13.86
N GLU A 237 -3.42 -26.15 13.31
CA GLU A 237 -4.09 -26.77 12.15
C GLU A 237 -3.71 -26.18 10.78
N VAL A 238 -2.99 -25.04 10.70
CA VAL A 238 -2.88 -24.28 9.45
C VAL A 238 -1.54 -23.58 9.17
N ASN A 239 -0.46 -23.86 9.87
CA ASN A 239 0.83 -23.17 9.76
C ASN A 239 0.68 -21.63 9.80
N ILE A 240 -0.16 -21.15 10.69
CA ILE A 240 -0.46 -19.73 10.89
C ILE A 240 -0.18 -19.41 12.35
N ARG A 241 0.36 -18.21 12.59
CA ARG A 241 0.61 -17.70 13.94
C ARG A 241 -0.25 -16.48 14.18
N GLY A 242 -0.96 -16.46 15.32
CA GLY A 242 -1.54 -15.24 15.85
C GLY A 242 -0.43 -14.25 16.20
N LEU A 243 -0.63 -12.97 15.85
CA LEU A 243 0.38 -11.96 16.10
C LEU A 243 0.08 -11.21 17.40
N LYS A 244 1.11 -10.90 18.15
CA LYS A 244 0.99 -9.92 19.22
C LYS A 244 0.63 -8.57 18.64
N TYR A 245 -0.21 -7.84 19.35
CA TYR A 245 -0.62 -6.51 18.95
C TYR A 245 0.59 -5.57 18.89
N ASP A 246 0.72 -4.86 17.77
CA ASP A 246 1.77 -3.90 17.50
C ASP A 246 1.16 -2.53 17.21
N TYR A 247 1.76 -1.44 17.68
CA TYR A 247 1.28 -0.08 17.51
C TYR A 247 1.93 0.58 16.30
N VAL A 248 1.16 1.36 15.55
CA VAL A 248 1.65 2.14 14.41
C VAL A 248 2.08 3.52 14.89
N GLY A 249 3.37 3.75 15.07
CA GLY A 249 3.91 5.02 15.54
C GLY A 249 3.68 6.23 14.66
N THR A 250 3.19 6.03 13.45
CA THR A 250 2.79 7.09 12.52
C THR A 250 1.29 7.00 12.27
N ALA A 251 0.49 7.37 13.29
CA ALA A 251 -0.97 7.20 13.28
C ALA A 251 -1.63 7.66 11.97
N ALA A 252 -1.30 8.84 11.48
CA ALA A 252 -1.82 9.41 10.24
C ALA A 252 -1.49 8.60 8.98
N ALA A 253 -0.57 7.65 9.07
CA ALA A 253 -0.19 6.76 7.98
C ALA A 253 -0.93 5.42 8.00
N GLY A 254 -1.46 4.97 9.15
CA GLY A 254 -1.95 3.59 9.19
C GLY A 254 -2.72 3.12 10.42
N SER A 255 -3.10 3.98 11.37
CA SER A 255 -3.67 3.52 12.64
C SER A 255 -5.19 3.29 12.64
N VAL A 256 -5.92 3.74 11.63
CA VAL A 256 -7.37 3.62 11.62
C VAL A 256 -7.79 2.15 11.67
N MET A 257 -8.76 1.88 12.54
CA MET A 257 -9.52 0.64 12.61
C MET A 257 -10.96 0.91 12.17
N ALA A 258 -11.55 0.00 11.42
CA ALA A 258 -12.91 0.13 10.93
C ALA A 258 -13.57 -1.23 10.69
N THR A 259 -14.90 -1.26 10.72
CA THR A 259 -15.66 -2.38 10.19
C THR A 259 -15.70 -2.35 8.67
N LEU A 260 -15.97 -3.48 8.06
CA LEU A 260 -16.21 -3.55 6.61
C LEU A 260 -17.41 -2.70 6.19
N GLU A 261 -18.45 -2.63 7.04
CA GLU A 261 -19.66 -1.82 6.80
C GLU A 261 -19.34 -0.32 6.74
N ASP A 262 -18.53 0.19 7.68
CA ASP A 262 -18.09 1.58 7.67
C ASP A 262 -17.16 1.88 6.47
N MET A 263 -16.31 0.93 6.09
CA MET A 263 -15.47 1.09 4.90
C MET A 263 -16.28 1.08 3.61
N CYS A 264 -17.38 0.33 3.54
CA CYS A 264 -18.35 0.44 2.44
C CYS A 264 -19.00 1.83 2.41
N THR A 265 -19.30 2.40 3.57
CA THR A 265 -19.84 3.77 3.69
C THR A 265 -18.80 4.80 3.21
N TYR A 266 -17.54 4.67 3.61
CA TYR A 266 -16.44 5.49 3.12
C TYR A 266 -16.25 5.38 1.60
N SER A 267 -16.27 4.17 1.06
CA SER A 267 -16.14 3.91 -0.38
C SER A 267 -17.26 4.54 -1.19
N LYS A 268 -18.52 4.47 -0.70
CA LYS A 268 -19.65 5.17 -1.32
C LYS A 268 -19.45 6.68 -1.32
N ALA A 269 -18.96 7.24 -0.22
CA ALA A 269 -18.67 8.67 -0.14
C ALA A 269 -17.61 9.10 -1.16
N LEU A 270 -16.56 8.30 -1.36
CA LEU A 270 -15.51 8.58 -2.35
C LEU A 270 -16.04 8.47 -3.79
N LEU A 271 -16.88 7.47 -4.11
CA LEU A 271 -17.56 7.39 -5.41
C LEU A 271 -18.45 8.61 -5.67
N ASN A 272 -19.04 9.19 -4.61
CA ASN A 272 -19.79 10.44 -4.63
C ASN A 272 -18.90 11.69 -4.41
N LYS A 273 -17.64 11.66 -4.88
CA LYS A 273 -16.72 12.79 -4.80
C LYS A 273 -16.57 13.33 -3.38
N SER A 274 -16.27 12.44 -2.43
CA SER A 274 -16.12 12.70 -0.99
C SER A 274 -17.39 13.06 -0.20
N ASN A 275 -18.54 13.02 -0.83
CA ASN A 275 -19.84 13.34 -0.19
C ASN A 275 -19.82 14.68 0.59
N GLY A 276 -19.18 15.70 0.03
CA GLY A 276 -19.10 17.04 0.59
C GLY A 276 -18.13 17.19 1.79
N ILE A 277 -17.19 16.27 1.99
CA ILE A 277 -16.04 16.50 2.87
C ILE A 277 -15.21 17.66 2.31
N ILE A 278 -14.94 17.62 1.02
CA ILE A 278 -14.35 18.68 0.19
C ILE A 278 -15.23 18.88 -1.06
N SER A 279 -14.99 19.95 -1.82
CA SER A 279 -15.68 20.15 -3.10
C SER A 279 -15.29 19.09 -4.14
N GLN A 280 -16.12 18.91 -5.15
CA GLN A 280 -15.87 17.94 -6.23
C GLN A 280 -14.60 18.28 -7.00
N ASP A 281 -14.38 19.57 -7.29
CA ASP A 281 -13.19 20.01 -8.03
C ASP A 281 -11.89 19.70 -7.26
N VAL A 282 -11.88 19.92 -5.94
CA VAL A 282 -10.74 19.58 -5.10
C VAL A 282 -10.56 18.07 -5.02
N PHE A 283 -11.64 17.30 -4.90
CA PHE A 283 -11.55 15.84 -4.93
C PHE A 283 -11.00 15.32 -6.26
N ASP A 284 -11.46 15.85 -7.38
CA ASP A 284 -10.98 15.45 -8.70
C ASP A 284 -9.49 15.78 -8.88
N SER A 285 -9.03 16.94 -8.38
CA SER A 285 -7.60 17.30 -8.38
C SER A 285 -6.73 16.33 -7.57
N MET A 286 -7.28 15.70 -6.52
CA MET A 286 -6.55 14.68 -5.77
C MET A 286 -6.27 13.41 -6.57
N LEU A 287 -7.11 13.12 -7.57
CA LEU A 287 -6.99 11.95 -8.44
C LEU A 287 -6.13 12.21 -9.68
N GLU A 288 -5.76 13.45 -9.94
CA GLU A 288 -4.78 13.78 -10.98
C GLU A 288 -3.42 13.15 -10.66
N VAL A 289 -2.76 12.64 -11.71
CA VAL A 289 -1.44 12.00 -11.54
C VAL A 289 -0.41 13.06 -11.17
N GLN A 290 0.12 12.97 -9.97
CA GLN A 290 1.17 13.84 -9.45
C GLN A 290 2.57 13.24 -9.65
N TYR A 291 2.66 11.93 -9.63
CA TYR A 291 3.91 11.20 -9.87
C TYR A 291 3.64 9.85 -10.54
N SER A 292 4.49 9.56 -11.52
CA SER A 292 4.57 8.24 -12.16
C SER A 292 6.03 7.96 -12.52
N PRO A 293 6.60 6.84 -12.07
CA PRO A 293 7.97 6.48 -12.46
C PRO A 293 8.05 6.11 -13.95
N ASP A 294 6.97 5.61 -14.50
CA ASP A 294 6.79 5.34 -15.92
C ASP A 294 5.31 5.54 -16.27
N PRO A 295 4.98 6.40 -17.27
CA PRO A 295 3.59 6.68 -17.64
C PRO A 295 2.84 5.47 -18.20
N ASP A 296 3.55 4.46 -18.69
CA ASP A 296 2.97 3.26 -19.29
C ASP A 296 2.68 2.17 -18.25
N LEU A 297 3.19 2.29 -16.99
CA LEU A 297 2.85 1.38 -15.91
C LEU A 297 1.48 1.71 -15.30
N SER A 298 0.85 0.71 -14.69
CA SER A 298 -0.53 0.81 -14.23
C SER A 298 -0.69 1.62 -12.95
N ILE A 299 0.31 1.66 -12.07
CA ILE A 299 0.22 2.32 -10.77
C ILE A 299 0.90 3.69 -10.79
N LYS A 300 0.14 4.72 -10.42
CA LYS A 300 0.56 6.12 -10.33
C LYS A 300 0.09 6.72 -9.01
N MET A 301 0.65 7.86 -8.63
CA MET A 301 0.27 8.56 -7.40
C MET A 301 -0.50 9.83 -7.70
N GLY A 302 -1.68 9.95 -7.08
CA GLY A 302 -2.37 11.22 -6.86
C GLY A 302 -2.04 11.78 -5.46
N LEU A 303 -2.85 12.70 -4.96
CA LEU A 303 -2.71 13.24 -3.60
C LEU A 303 -3.34 12.29 -2.58
N GLY A 304 -2.53 11.35 -2.08
CA GLY A 304 -2.94 10.34 -1.09
C GLY A 304 -3.68 9.13 -1.66
N PHE A 305 -3.95 9.10 -2.95
CA PHE A 305 -4.55 7.98 -3.64
C PHE A 305 -3.56 7.35 -4.63
N GLN A 306 -3.57 6.05 -4.71
CA GLN A 306 -3.01 5.34 -5.85
C GLN A 306 -4.03 5.39 -6.98
N VAL A 307 -3.59 5.80 -8.16
CA VAL A 307 -4.37 5.79 -9.40
C VAL A 307 -3.87 4.62 -10.22
N LYS A 308 -4.79 3.73 -10.63
CA LYS A 308 -4.42 2.43 -11.22
C LYS A 308 -5.21 2.17 -12.51
N SER A 309 -4.62 1.32 -13.35
CA SER A 309 -5.38 0.61 -14.38
C SER A 309 -5.49 -0.87 -13.96
N ILE A 310 -6.70 -1.33 -13.65
CA ILE A 310 -6.96 -2.71 -13.24
C ILE A 310 -7.84 -3.35 -14.30
N PHE A 311 -7.36 -4.39 -14.93
CA PHE A 311 -8.03 -5.07 -16.05
C PHE A 311 -8.43 -4.10 -17.19
N GLY A 312 -7.61 -3.05 -17.42
CA GLY A 312 -7.89 -2.00 -18.40
C GLY A 312 -8.90 -0.94 -17.95
N HIS A 313 -9.43 -1.03 -16.73
CA HIS A 313 -10.33 -0.04 -16.17
C HIS A 313 -9.59 0.93 -15.25
N TYR A 314 -9.90 2.21 -15.40
CA TYR A 314 -9.41 3.24 -14.47
C TYR A 314 -9.99 2.98 -13.08
N ALA A 315 -9.13 2.92 -12.10
CA ALA A 315 -9.45 2.77 -10.71
C ALA A 315 -8.59 3.68 -9.83
N TYR A 316 -9.07 4.02 -8.65
CA TYR A 316 -8.28 4.67 -7.61
C TYR A 316 -8.58 4.06 -6.25
N GLY A 317 -7.68 4.25 -5.31
CA GLY A 317 -7.85 3.73 -3.96
C GLY A 317 -6.51 3.64 -3.23
N HIS A 318 -6.42 2.72 -2.30
CA HIS A 318 -5.18 2.39 -1.60
C HIS A 318 -5.27 1.00 -1.01
N ASN A 319 -4.13 0.30 -0.93
CA ASN A 319 -4.03 -0.94 -0.18
C ASN A 319 -3.55 -0.63 1.24
N GLY A 320 -3.97 -1.42 2.21
CA GLY A 320 -3.49 -1.36 3.57
C GLY A 320 -2.76 -2.63 3.96
N GLY A 321 -1.66 -2.49 4.68
CA GLY A 321 -0.94 -3.60 5.28
C GLY A 321 -0.39 -3.17 6.62
N ILE A 322 -0.57 -4.00 7.61
CA ILE A 322 0.02 -3.86 8.94
C ILE A 322 0.81 -5.13 9.21
N SER A 323 2.05 -4.98 9.65
CA SER A 323 2.91 -6.11 10.03
C SER A 323 2.30 -7.00 11.11
N GLY A 324 1.38 -6.44 11.89
CA GLY A 324 0.55 -7.16 12.86
C GLY A 324 -0.56 -8.04 12.26
N GLY A 325 -0.51 -8.44 11.00
CA GLY A 325 -1.35 -9.52 10.47
C GLY A 325 -2.61 -9.09 9.72
N TRP A 326 -2.68 -7.86 9.24
CA TRP A 326 -3.84 -7.40 8.48
C TRP A 326 -3.44 -6.86 7.10
N ASN A 327 -4.22 -7.26 6.09
CA ASN A 327 -4.18 -6.69 4.75
C ASN A 327 -5.57 -6.20 4.35
N THR A 328 -5.64 -5.08 3.69
CA THR A 328 -6.89 -4.48 3.21
C THR A 328 -6.72 -3.92 1.81
N VAL A 329 -7.81 -3.89 1.07
CA VAL A 329 -7.86 -3.29 -0.27
C VAL A 329 -9.07 -2.38 -0.36
N MET A 330 -8.88 -1.21 -0.92
CA MET A 330 -9.92 -0.31 -1.37
C MET A 330 -9.66 0.04 -2.82
N LEU A 331 -10.53 -0.38 -3.72
CA LEU A 331 -10.47 -0.08 -5.15
C LEU A 331 -11.82 0.49 -5.60
N LEU A 332 -11.78 1.64 -6.25
CA LEU A 332 -12.97 2.35 -6.72
C LEU A 332 -12.87 2.54 -8.22
N PHE A 333 -13.89 2.12 -8.94
CA PHE A 333 -14.01 2.16 -10.39
C PHE A 333 -15.11 3.15 -10.78
N PRO A 334 -14.83 4.46 -10.84
CA PRO A 334 -15.85 5.50 -10.97
C PRO A 334 -16.63 5.41 -12.29
N LYS A 335 -16.00 4.98 -13.39
CA LYS A 335 -16.67 4.81 -14.69
C LYS A 335 -17.63 3.62 -14.73
N LEU A 336 -17.45 2.65 -13.83
CA LEU A 336 -18.29 1.47 -13.69
C LEU A 336 -19.30 1.62 -12.55
N ASP A 337 -19.22 2.72 -11.80
CA ASP A 337 -19.99 2.99 -10.59
C ASP A 337 -19.92 1.82 -9.60
N PHE A 338 -18.70 1.36 -9.31
CA PHE A 338 -18.54 0.37 -8.27
C PHE A 338 -17.24 0.53 -7.47
N GLY A 339 -17.27 0.08 -6.20
CA GLY A 339 -16.12 0.00 -5.31
C GLY A 339 -16.03 -1.36 -4.67
N LEU A 340 -14.79 -1.83 -4.50
CA LEU A 340 -14.43 -3.09 -3.85
C LEU A 340 -13.65 -2.82 -2.58
N MET A 341 -14.10 -3.41 -1.47
CA MET A 341 -13.40 -3.48 -0.20
C MET A 341 -13.08 -4.92 0.14
N ILE A 342 -11.83 -5.18 0.53
CA ILE A 342 -11.39 -6.49 1.03
C ILE A 342 -10.70 -6.28 2.38
N HIS A 343 -11.10 -7.05 3.37
CA HIS A 343 -10.46 -7.18 4.66
C HIS A 343 -9.90 -8.60 4.80
N LEU A 344 -8.61 -8.72 5.11
CA LEU A 344 -7.94 -9.98 5.41
C LEU A 344 -7.27 -9.86 6.78
N ASN A 345 -7.52 -10.78 7.66
CA ASN A 345 -6.78 -10.85 8.93
C ASN A 345 -5.54 -11.75 8.82
N LEU A 346 -4.92 -11.74 7.66
CA LEU A 346 -3.65 -12.41 7.37
C LEU A 346 -2.70 -11.44 6.68
N SER A 347 -1.49 -11.28 7.21
CA SER A 347 -0.39 -10.61 6.51
C SER A 347 0.29 -11.62 5.58
N SER A 348 0.12 -11.44 4.29
CA SER A 348 0.72 -12.31 3.27
C SER A 348 0.93 -11.54 1.97
N GLY A 349 1.81 -12.04 1.10
CA GLY A 349 1.97 -11.53 -0.27
C GLY A 349 0.81 -11.82 -1.21
N LEU A 350 -0.28 -12.45 -0.73
CA LEU A 350 -1.41 -12.92 -1.54
C LEU A 350 -2.46 -11.86 -1.84
N VAL A 351 -2.38 -10.69 -1.22
CA VAL A 351 -3.44 -9.67 -1.32
C VAL A 351 -3.74 -9.24 -2.76
N GLU A 352 -2.71 -9.18 -3.61
CA GLU A 352 -2.87 -8.82 -5.02
C GLU A 352 -3.53 -9.94 -5.80
N GLU A 353 -3.09 -11.19 -5.63
CA GLU A 353 -3.68 -12.36 -6.28
C GLU A 353 -5.15 -12.52 -5.89
N ILE A 354 -5.47 -12.41 -4.60
CA ILE A 354 -6.86 -12.45 -4.10
C ILE A 354 -7.69 -11.32 -4.70
N THR A 355 -7.13 -10.13 -4.80
CA THR A 355 -7.81 -8.97 -5.41
C THR A 355 -8.14 -9.24 -6.88
N ASP A 356 -7.17 -9.76 -7.63
CA ASP A 356 -7.35 -10.08 -9.05
C ASP A 356 -8.39 -11.18 -9.26
N GLU A 357 -8.42 -12.22 -8.43
CA GLU A 357 -9.44 -13.27 -8.48
C GLU A 357 -10.85 -12.70 -8.23
N ILE A 358 -11.00 -11.81 -7.25
CA ILE A 358 -12.29 -11.17 -6.95
C ILE A 358 -12.69 -10.20 -8.07
N VAL A 359 -11.76 -9.37 -8.55
CA VAL A 359 -12.04 -8.45 -9.68
C VAL A 359 -12.41 -9.24 -10.94
N TYR A 360 -11.75 -10.37 -11.18
CA TYR A 360 -12.10 -11.24 -12.30
C TYR A 360 -13.52 -11.83 -12.16
N ALA A 361 -13.91 -12.24 -10.97
CA ALA A 361 -15.28 -12.70 -10.71
C ALA A 361 -16.34 -11.60 -10.90
N LEU A 362 -15.96 -10.33 -10.61
CA LEU A 362 -16.85 -9.17 -10.75
C LEU A 362 -16.94 -8.64 -12.18
N LEU A 363 -15.83 -8.56 -12.89
CA LEU A 363 -15.72 -7.90 -14.21
C LEU A 363 -15.56 -8.88 -15.39
N GLY A 364 -15.23 -10.14 -15.10
CA GLY A 364 -14.85 -11.09 -16.12
C GLY A 364 -13.43 -10.86 -16.64
N LYS A 365 -13.18 -11.18 -17.90
CA LYS A 365 -11.86 -11.01 -18.51
C LYS A 365 -11.38 -9.55 -18.47
N PRO A 366 -10.04 -9.33 -18.41
CA PRO A 366 -9.48 -8.00 -18.61
C PRO A 366 -10.04 -7.34 -19.89
N ALA A 367 -10.33 -6.04 -19.80
CA ALA A 367 -10.81 -5.27 -20.95
C ALA A 367 -9.74 -5.10 -22.04
N ILE A 368 -8.47 -5.30 -21.68
CA ILE A 368 -7.31 -5.20 -22.58
C ILE A 368 -6.55 -6.52 -22.49
N ASP A 369 -6.46 -7.24 -23.62
CA ASP A 369 -5.57 -8.38 -23.75
C ASP A 369 -4.15 -7.86 -24.00
N ILE A 370 -3.21 -8.18 -23.11
CA ILE A 370 -1.80 -7.83 -23.27
C ILE A 370 -1.17 -8.82 -24.26
N VAL A 371 -0.82 -8.32 -25.44
CA VAL A 371 -0.16 -9.15 -26.45
C VAL A 371 1.30 -9.38 -26.04
N LYS A 372 1.69 -10.64 -25.93
CA LYS A 372 3.05 -11.09 -25.62
C LYS A 372 3.81 -11.36 -26.92
N THR A 373 4.82 -10.56 -27.24
CA THR A 373 5.68 -10.74 -28.41
C THR A 373 7.09 -11.15 -28.00
N PRO A 374 7.80 -11.95 -28.82
CA PRO A 374 9.21 -12.24 -28.58
C PRO A 374 10.07 -10.97 -28.54
N ILE A 375 11.07 -10.94 -27.71
CA ILE A 375 12.02 -9.84 -27.60
C ILE A 375 13.10 -10.04 -28.66
N ASN A 376 13.35 -9.03 -29.50
CA ASN A 376 14.39 -9.09 -30.53
C ASN A 376 15.80 -8.87 -29.95
N ASP A 377 16.85 -9.20 -30.71
CA ASP A 377 18.22 -9.20 -30.22
C ASP A 377 18.72 -7.80 -29.83
N ASP A 378 18.29 -6.74 -30.51
CA ASP A 378 18.64 -5.36 -30.15
C ASP A 378 18.05 -4.96 -28.81
N GLN A 379 16.82 -5.39 -28.55
CA GLN A 379 16.16 -5.18 -27.26
C GLN A 379 16.80 -6.02 -26.17
N LYS A 380 17.12 -7.31 -26.44
CA LYS A 380 17.78 -8.19 -25.47
C LYS A 380 19.08 -7.57 -24.93
N ASN A 381 19.96 -7.12 -25.84
CA ASN A 381 21.24 -6.53 -25.48
C ASN A 381 21.13 -5.30 -24.57
N LYS A 382 20.04 -4.53 -24.70
CA LYS A 382 19.78 -3.35 -23.87
C LYS A 382 19.36 -3.69 -22.45
N ILE A 383 18.57 -4.77 -22.29
CA ILE A 383 17.92 -5.06 -21.02
C ILE A 383 18.60 -6.17 -20.21
N LEU A 384 19.47 -6.98 -20.83
CA LEU A 384 20.28 -7.97 -20.12
C LEU A 384 21.12 -7.30 -19.04
N GLY A 385 21.14 -7.89 -17.84
CA GLY A 385 21.98 -7.42 -16.74
C GLY A 385 21.39 -7.61 -15.37
N VAL A 386 22.11 -7.10 -14.38
CA VAL A 386 21.71 -7.10 -12.98
C VAL A 386 21.22 -5.71 -12.62
N TYR A 387 20.07 -5.66 -11.98
CA TYR A 387 19.43 -4.44 -11.49
C TYR A 387 19.42 -4.48 -9.97
N ARG A 388 19.83 -3.38 -9.37
CA ARG A 388 19.89 -3.22 -7.93
C ARG A 388 19.43 -1.83 -7.54
N GLN A 389 19.18 -1.68 -6.28
CA GLN A 389 18.92 -0.39 -5.72
C GLN A 389 20.08 0.60 -5.95
N ARG A 390 19.74 1.86 -6.15
CA ARG A 390 20.71 2.96 -6.26
C ARG A 390 21.64 3.01 -5.06
N PRO A 391 22.97 3.15 -5.25
CA PRO A 391 23.90 3.37 -4.15
C PRO A 391 23.52 4.65 -3.39
N GLY A 392 23.54 4.60 -2.06
CA GLY A 392 23.14 5.74 -1.22
C GLY A 392 21.65 5.85 -0.96
N PHE A 393 20.82 5.22 -1.76
CA PHE A 393 19.39 5.11 -1.54
C PHE A 393 19.17 4.10 -0.40
N VAL A 394 18.69 4.55 0.74
CA VAL A 394 18.33 3.64 1.83
C VAL A 394 17.07 2.90 1.40
N ALA A 395 17.24 1.77 0.72
CA ALA A 395 16.14 0.97 0.25
C ALA A 395 15.37 0.41 1.39
N ARG A 396 14.32 1.05 1.61
CA ARG A 396 13.39 0.58 2.60
C ARG A 396 11.98 0.55 2.06
N SER A 397 11.80 0.65 0.74
CA SER A 397 10.52 0.32 0.16
C SER A 397 10.31 -1.20 0.26
N ARG A 398 9.23 -1.61 0.89
CA ARG A 398 8.87 -3.03 1.06
C ARG A 398 8.93 -3.85 -0.24
N PRO A 399 8.47 -3.32 -1.42
CA PRO A 399 8.59 -4.05 -2.68
C PRO A 399 10.03 -4.39 -3.07
N ILE A 400 10.98 -3.47 -2.87
CA ILE A 400 12.39 -3.71 -3.20
C ILE A 400 13.01 -4.72 -2.23
N ARG A 401 12.65 -4.68 -0.95
CA ARG A 401 13.11 -5.69 0.02
C ARG A 401 12.63 -7.07 -0.34
N SER A 402 11.38 -7.21 -0.77
CA SER A 402 10.81 -8.51 -1.11
C SER A 402 11.45 -9.14 -2.34
N LEU A 403 11.89 -8.33 -3.31
CA LEU A 403 12.53 -8.82 -4.54
C LEU A 403 14.05 -8.91 -4.43
N GLY A 404 14.68 -8.01 -3.66
CA GLY A 404 16.12 -7.89 -3.61
C GLY A 404 16.73 -7.44 -4.95
N ARG A 405 17.85 -8.03 -5.36
CA ARG A 405 18.42 -7.83 -6.69
C ARG A 405 17.59 -8.58 -7.72
N ILE A 406 17.43 -7.98 -8.89
CA ILE A 406 16.81 -8.59 -10.06
C ILE A 406 17.88 -8.77 -11.13
N GLN A 407 17.86 -9.89 -11.84
CA GLN A 407 18.63 -10.06 -13.06
C GLN A 407 17.72 -10.42 -14.23
N ILE A 408 18.07 -9.90 -15.40
CA ILE A 408 17.50 -10.34 -16.67
C ILE A 408 18.59 -11.16 -17.37
N ILE A 409 18.28 -12.41 -17.64
CA ILE A 409 19.18 -13.41 -18.23
C ILE A 409 18.60 -14.00 -19.51
N GLU A 410 19.47 -14.46 -20.39
CA GLU A 410 19.07 -15.22 -21.58
C GLU A 410 19.28 -16.71 -21.34
N LYS A 411 18.24 -17.51 -21.67
CA LYS A 411 18.29 -18.97 -21.72
C LYS A 411 17.55 -19.43 -22.98
N GLU A 412 18.18 -20.29 -23.79
CA GLU A 412 17.55 -20.88 -24.98
C GLU A 412 16.89 -19.81 -25.89
N ASN A 413 17.62 -18.73 -26.14
CA ASN A 413 17.18 -17.59 -26.97
C ASN A 413 15.94 -16.82 -26.45
N ASN A 414 15.53 -17.03 -25.18
CA ASN A 414 14.47 -16.30 -24.51
C ASN A 414 15.03 -15.53 -23.32
N LEU A 415 14.34 -14.45 -22.91
CA LEU A 415 14.70 -13.71 -21.73
C LEU A 415 13.86 -14.13 -20.52
N TYR A 416 14.54 -14.11 -19.37
CA TYR A 416 13.94 -14.42 -18.08
C TYR A 416 14.31 -13.37 -17.08
N ILE A 417 13.36 -13.02 -16.22
CA ILE A 417 13.59 -12.26 -15.00
C ILE A 417 13.80 -13.23 -13.84
N GLN A 418 14.76 -12.94 -12.99
CA GLN A 418 14.98 -13.68 -11.76
C GLN A 418 15.30 -12.72 -10.64
N SER A 419 14.70 -12.91 -9.48
CA SER A 419 14.98 -12.13 -8.27
C SER A 419 15.70 -12.99 -7.24
N ARG A 420 16.54 -12.35 -6.44
CA ARG A 420 17.27 -13.06 -5.37
C ARG A 420 16.30 -13.53 -4.28
N ARG A 421 15.16 -12.87 -4.14
CA ARG A 421 14.12 -13.12 -3.13
C ARG A 421 12.75 -12.92 -3.76
N GLY A 422 11.70 -13.34 -3.06
CA GLY A 422 10.33 -13.09 -3.48
C GLY A 422 9.84 -14.01 -4.59
N GLU A 423 8.93 -13.50 -5.39
CA GLU A 423 8.11 -14.29 -6.32
C GLU A 423 8.86 -14.82 -7.56
N TRP A 424 10.00 -14.22 -7.94
CA TRP A 424 10.77 -14.67 -9.12
C TRP A 424 12.08 -15.34 -8.73
N ARG A 425 12.13 -16.08 -7.64
CA ARG A 425 13.31 -16.87 -7.26
C ARG A 425 13.69 -17.85 -8.37
N GLU A 426 12.70 -18.44 -9.00
CA GLU A 426 12.87 -19.20 -10.24
C GLU A 426 12.78 -18.24 -11.43
N ALA A 427 13.64 -18.51 -12.44
CA ALA A 427 13.69 -17.68 -13.63
C ALA A 427 12.35 -17.72 -14.37
N THR A 428 11.66 -16.61 -14.42
CA THR A 428 10.34 -16.46 -15.03
C THR A 428 10.48 -15.77 -16.39
N LYS A 429 9.88 -16.31 -17.42
CA LYS A 429 9.98 -15.80 -18.80
C LYS A 429 9.37 -14.42 -18.92
N ILE A 430 10.00 -13.54 -19.71
CA ILE A 430 9.47 -12.22 -20.03
C ILE A 430 9.27 -12.07 -21.55
N PHE A 431 8.27 -11.28 -21.90
CA PHE A 431 7.90 -10.96 -23.27
C PHE A 431 7.83 -9.46 -23.45
N LYS A 432 8.00 -9.00 -24.69
CA LYS A 432 7.69 -7.60 -25.05
C LYS A 432 6.16 -7.42 -25.04
N SER A 433 5.69 -6.36 -24.41
CA SER A 433 4.28 -5.96 -24.45
C SER A 433 4.03 -5.00 -25.60
N ASP A 434 2.81 -5.02 -26.14
CA ASP A 434 2.29 -3.98 -27.04
C ASP A 434 1.74 -2.76 -26.28
N TYR A 435 1.68 -2.83 -24.95
CA TYR A 435 1.13 -1.78 -24.09
C TYR A 435 1.97 -0.50 -24.07
N GLY A 436 3.28 -0.59 -24.29
CA GLY A 436 4.18 0.54 -24.34
C GLY A 436 5.55 0.19 -24.94
N SER A 437 6.30 1.20 -25.38
CA SER A 437 7.58 0.98 -26.07
C SER A 437 8.63 0.27 -25.23
N ASN A 438 8.61 0.43 -23.91
CA ASN A 438 9.58 -0.13 -22.97
C ASN A 438 8.94 -1.06 -21.93
N ILE A 439 7.70 -1.50 -22.18
CA ILE A 439 6.96 -2.39 -21.28
C ILE A 439 7.19 -3.86 -21.66
N TYR A 440 7.44 -4.65 -20.63
CA TYR A 440 7.59 -6.09 -20.72
C TYR A 440 6.62 -6.78 -19.76
N VAL A 441 6.16 -7.95 -20.13
CA VAL A 441 5.24 -8.79 -19.35
C VAL A 441 6.02 -9.92 -18.72
N VAL A 442 5.89 -10.10 -17.44
CA VAL A 442 6.39 -11.27 -16.74
C VAL A 442 5.34 -12.39 -16.86
N ASP A 443 5.74 -13.57 -17.33
CA ASP A 443 4.87 -14.73 -17.49
C ASP A 443 4.73 -15.51 -16.17
N ASP A 444 4.24 -14.81 -15.16
CA ASP A 444 4.14 -15.30 -13.79
C ASP A 444 2.86 -16.09 -13.49
N GLY A 445 2.07 -16.37 -14.53
CA GLY A 445 0.83 -17.17 -14.42
C GLY A 445 -0.33 -16.45 -13.74
N LYS A 446 -0.18 -15.17 -13.38
CA LYS A 446 -1.25 -14.39 -12.76
C LYS A 446 -2.35 -14.02 -13.75
N ILE A 447 -3.56 -13.86 -13.27
CA ILE A 447 -4.71 -13.37 -14.05
C ILE A 447 -4.40 -11.99 -14.62
N ASN A 448 -3.77 -11.13 -13.80
CA ASN A 448 -3.24 -9.83 -14.19
C ASN A 448 -1.70 -9.91 -14.12
N PRO A 449 -1.03 -10.19 -15.24
CA PRO A 449 0.41 -10.44 -15.23
C PRO A 449 1.18 -9.21 -14.82
N THR A 450 2.30 -9.42 -14.12
CA THR A 450 3.15 -8.31 -13.68
C THR A 450 3.80 -7.63 -14.89
N LEU A 451 3.66 -6.31 -14.96
CA LEU A 451 4.35 -5.47 -15.93
C LEU A 451 5.66 -4.93 -15.35
N ILE A 452 6.66 -4.82 -16.19
CA ILE A 452 7.90 -4.10 -15.88
C ILE A 452 8.19 -3.12 -17.02
N SER A 453 8.73 -1.96 -16.69
CA SER A 453 9.32 -1.07 -17.69
C SER A 453 10.83 -1.07 -17.58
N ILE A 454 11.54 -0.89 -18.70
CA ILE A 454 12.99 -0.75 -18.72
C ILE A 454 13.34 0.45 -19.59
N ASN A 455 13.72 1.54 -18.94
CA ASN A 455 14.10 2.81 -19.55
C ASN A 455 15.58 3.09 -19.33
N GLY A 456 16.40 2.93 -20.36
CA GLY A 456 17.86 3.04 -20.24
C GLY A 456 18.37 2.01 -19.22
N ASP A 457 19.01 2.49 -18.17
CA ASP A 457 19.57 1.66 -17.09
C ASP A 457 18.60 1.46 -15.90
N THR A 458 17.37 1.93 -15.99
CA THR A 458 16.37 1.79 -14.92
C THR A 458 15.30 0.75 -15.25
N LEU A 459 15.12 -0.22 -14.38
CA LEU A 459 14.03 -1.18 -14.37
C LEU A 459 13.02 -0.77 -13.31
N THR A 460 11.77 -0.60 -13.70
CA THR A 460 10.66 -0.31 -12.79
C THR A 460 9.65 -1.46 -12.83
N VAL A 461 9.33 -1.99 -11.66
CA VAL A 461 8.25 -2.95 -11.50
C VAL A 461 6.94 -2.19 -11.30
N ASP A 462 5.84 -2.70 -11.82
CA ASP A 462 4.49 -2.10 -11.70
C ASP A 462 3.94 -2.13 -10.25
N ARG A 463 4.76 -1.65 -9.33
CA ARG A 463 4.49 -1.46 -7.89
C ARG A 463 5.19 -0.21 -7.37
N LEU A 464 5.52 0.72 -8.26
CA LEU A 464 6.28 1.93 -7.95
C LEU A 464 7.71 1.66 -7.43
N ALA A 465 8.33 0.56 -7.83
CA ALA A 465 9.67 0.19 -7.40
C ALA A 465 10.66 0.24 -8.56
N SER A 466 11.66 1.11 -8.47
CA SER A 466 12.70 1.28 -9.49
C SER A 466 14.06 0.79 -9.01
N LEU A 467 14.80 0.13 -9.90
CA LEU A 467 16.14 -0.41 -9.70
C LEU A 467 17.06 0.08 -10.83
N ASP A 468 18.28 0.38 -10.52
CA ASP A 468 19.27 0.77 -11.53
C ASP A 468 20.16 -0.40 -11.94
N LYS A 469 20.54 -0.42 -13.22
CA LYS A 469 21.42 -1.41 -13.80
C LYS A 469 22.80 -1.32 -13.17
N ASP A 470 23.31 -2.43 -12.66
CA ASP A 470 24.67 -2.53 -12.14
C ASP A 470 25.64 -2.85 -13.26
N ASN A 471 26.22 -1.84 -13.85
CA ASN A 471 27.18 -1.98 -14.94
C ASN A 471 28.49 -2.68 -14.53
N ARG A 472 28.68 -2.96 -13.23
CA ARG A 472 29.88 -3.70 -12.71
C ARG A 472 29.61 -5.19 -12.52
N ALA A 473 28.34 -5.59 -12.42
CA ALA A 473 27.95 -6.97 -12.20
C ALA A 473 27.46 -7.59 -13.50
N LYS A 474 28.08 -8.69 -13.92
CA LYS A 474 27.61 -9.51 -15.06
C LYS A 474 26.59 -10.55 -14.61
N THR A 475 26.70 -11.03 -13.39
CA THR A 475 25.81 -11.98 -12.71
C THR A 475 25.86 -11.70 -11.22
N TRP A 476 24.90 -12.21 -10.42
CA TRP A 476 24.99 -12.14 -8.96
C TRP A 476 25.77 -13.29 -8.35
#